data_920ef8067dc2dd3c3066bb7c8941a08b
#
_entry.id   920ef8067dc2dd3c3066bb7c8941a08b
#
_cell.length_a   1.000
_cell.length_b   1.000
_cell.length_c   1.000
_cell.angle_alpha   90.00
_cell.angle_beta   90.00
_cell.angle_gamma   90.00
#
_symmetry.space_group_name_H-M   'P 1'
#
loop_
_entity.id
_entity.type
_entity.pdbx_description
1 polymer ?
#
loop_
_entity_poly.entity_id
_entity_poly.type
_entity_poly.pdbx_seq_one_letter_code
_entity_poly.pdbx_strand_id
1 'polypeptide(L)'
;MGNRSKIASRMIRFSLRTLALVTSSCPLIGFVLCVLISIWKDFYGVNHTHCNVYNFLPSISASIGNFTPQRYIWRIAVALHVTPRILFAVLWYTWHRQDLHNWSSNPSYRTLCRVNLGFCLMELSCLVGLTYVSSNDDYSIHEKCFIFFVIFAVLHMISTCCLCHKRKAPMHQYSYQYKLYLFGTFVASIISFSYLFDRHNRYCEPYVYSVFAFFEYLCVVSNIAFHTTIILDVRDHAVIITNSQVDEDVLNGYLAY
;
A
#
# COMPACT_ATOMS: atom_id res chain seq x y z
N MET A 1 16.53 48.42 24.98
CA MET A 1 17.12 47.10 25.16
C MET A 1 16.00 46.10 25.38
N GLY A 2 15.49 45.53 24.31
CA GLY A 2 14.37 44.58 24.37
C GLY A 2 14.91 43.17 24.55
N ASN A 3 14.48 42.55 25.62
CA ASN A 3 14.78 41.14 25.96
C ASN A 3 13.98 40.23 25.01
N ARG A 4 14.56 39.86 23.87
CA ARG A 4 14.04 38.79 23.02
C ARG A 4 14.25 37.46 23.75
N SER A 5 13.23 37.04 24.48
CA SER A 5 13.17 35.68 25.01
C SER A 5 13.30 34.71 23.81
N LYS A 6 14.41 34.03 23.73
CA LYS A 6 14.59 32.88 22.81
C LYS A 6 13.58 31.82 23.21
N ILE A 7 12.39 31.86 22.63
CA ILE A 7 11.46 30.75 22.69
C ILE A 7 12.15 29.64 21.85
N ALA A 8 12.77 28.70 22.53
CA ALA A 8 13.29 27.50 21.88
C ALA A 8 12.11 26.73 21.30
N SER A 9 11.83 26.93 20.02
CA SER A 9 10.83 26.15 19.31
C SER A 9 11.30 24.70 19.26
N ARG A 10 10.59 23.79 19.94
CA ARG A 10 10.83 22.36 19.78
C ARG A 10 10.38 21.96 18.38
N MET A 11 11.33 21.70 17.51
CA MET A 11 11.09 21.14 16.21
C MET A 11 11.31 19.64 16.25
N ILE A 12 10.34 18.88 15.78
CA ILE A 12 10.48 17.44 15.58
C ILE A 12 10.57 17.19 14.07
N ARG A 13 11.70 16.63 13.62
CA ARG A 13 11.93 16.31 12.21
C ARG A 13 11.79 14.81 12.00
N PHE A 14 10.89 14.40 11.13
CA PHE A 14 10.72 13.01 10.71
C PHE A 14 11.17 12.86 9.26
N SER A 15 12.07 11.90 9.01
CA SER A 15 12.41 11.51 7.66
C SER A 15 11.21 10.78 7.02
N LEU A 16 10.69 11.30 5.91
CA LEU A 16 9.64 10.64 5.15
C LEU A 16 10.09 9.28 4.60
N ARG A 17 11.38 9.14 4.29
CA ARG A 17 11.96 7.86 3.86
C ARG A 17 11.84 6.79 4.95
N THR A 18 12.22 7.12 6.18
CA THR A 18 12.12 6.17 7.31
C THR A 18 10.67 5.82 7.60
N LEU A 19 9.77 6.80 7.58
CA LEU A 19 8.35 6.57 7.77
C LEU A 19 7.78 5.64 6.69
N ALA A 20 8.14 5.85 5.42
CA ALA A 20 7.68 5.01 4.31
C ALA A 20 8.21 3.56 4.42
N LEU A 21 9.47 3.37 4.82
CA LEU A 21 10.04 2.04 5.07
C LEU A 21 9.28 1.30 6.17
N VAL A 22 9.08 1.93 7.32
CA VAL A 22 8.33 1.34 8.45
C VAL A 22 6.90 1.01 8.02
N THR A 23 6.22 1.95 7.37
CA THR A 23 4.84 1.78 6.90
C THR A 23 4.69 0.59 5.96
N SER A 24 5.62 0.41 5.01
CA SER A 24 5.59 -0.68 4.04
C SER A 24 6.01 -2.02 4.63
N SER A 25 6.92 -2.02 5.62
CA SER A 25 7.36 -3.26 6.27
C SER A 25 6.30 -3.87 7.20
N CYS A 26 5.41 -3.07 7.79
CA CYS A 26 4.37 -3.58 8.69
C CYS A 26 3.49 -4.68 8.05
N PRO A 27 2.80 -4.44 6.90
CA PRO A 27 1.97 -5.47 6.28
C PRO A 27 2.78 -6.63 5.73
N LEU A 28 4.01 -6.39 5.24
CA LEU A 28 4.88 -7.45 4.74
C LEU A 28 5.29 -8.41 5.86
N ILE A 29 5.75 -7.88 6.99
CA ILE A 29 6.11 -8.68 8.17
C ILE A 29 4.87 -9.38 8.72
N GLY A 30 3.74 -8.67 8.86
CA GLY A 30 2.48 -9.24 9.32
C GLY A 30 2.03 -10.41 8.44
N PHE A 31 2.09 -10.25 7.13
CA PHE A 31 1.77 -11.29 6.15
C PHE A 31 2.66 -12.53 6.32
N VAL A 32 3.99 -12.36 6.31
CA VAL A 32 4.94 -13.48 6.45
C VAL A 32 4.73 -14.21 7.77
N LEU A 33 4.60 -13.48 8.88
CA LEU A 33 4.36 -14.07 10.20
C LEU A 33 3.05 -14.86 10.24
N CYS A 34 1.96 -14.31 9.69
CA CYS A 34 0.66 -15.00 9.68
C CYS A 34 0.73 -16.32 8.92
N VAL A 35 1.33 -16.31 7.71
CA VAL A 35 1.47 -17.53 6.89
C VAL A 35 2.33 -18.57 7.61
N LEU A 36 3.49 -18.18 8.14
CA LEU A 36 4.41 -19.09 8.83
C LEU A 36 3.77 -19.70 10.09
N ILE A 37 3.10 -18.87 10.91
CA ILE A 37 2.43 -19.36 12.12
C ILE A 37 1.27 -20.30 11.75
N SER A 38 0.51 -20.01 10.70
CA SER A 38 -0.62 -20.83 10.27
C SER A 38 -0.15 -22.19 9.77
N ILE A 39 0.89 -22.23 8.93
CA ILE A 39 1.50 -23.47 8.45
C ILE A 39 2.08 -24.30 9.61
N TRP A 40 2.74 -23.63 10.56
CA TRP A 40 3.35 -24.32 11.71
C TRP A 40 2.31 -24.88 12.68
N LYS A 41 1.21 -24.15 12.92
CA LYS A 41 0.17 -24.58 13.88
C LYS A 41 -0.75 -25.67 13.34
N ASP A 42 -1.20 -25.50 12.09
CA ASP A 42 -2.18 -26.42 11.49
C ASP A 42 -2.02 -26.44 9.95
N PHE A 43 -1.03 -27.15 9.48
CA PHE A 43 -0.73 -27.26 8.04
C PHE A 43 -1.93 -27.81 7.25
N TYR A 44 -2.62 -28.81 7.77
CA TYR A 44 -3.73 -29.44 7.05
C TYR A 44 -4.98 -28.56 7.07
N GLY A 45 -5.32 -27.98 8.23
CA GLY A 45 -6.50 -27.14 8.37
C GLY A 45 -6.41 -25.85 7.55
N VAL A 46 -5.24 -25.18 7.50
CA VAL A 46 -5.06 -23.95 6.73
C VAL A 46 -5.04 -24.16 5.22
N ASN A 47 -4.63 -25.37 4.75
CA ASN A 47 -4.62 -25.74 3.33
C ASN A 47 -5.89 -26.46 2.88
N HIS A 48 -6.84 -26.70 3.79
CA HIS A 48 -8.09 -27.37 3.47
C HIS A 48 -9.00 -26.45 2.63
N THR A 49 -9.58 -27.04 1.58
CA THR A 49 -10.58 -26.39 0.72
C THR A 49 -11.81 -27.28 0.59
N HIS A 50 -12.90 -26.72 0.08
CA HIS A 50 -14.14 -27.48 -0.17
C HIS A 50 -13.94 -28.68 -1.10
N CYS A 51 -12.88 -28.65 -1.92
CA CYS A 51 -12.55 -29.74 -2.86
C CYS A 51 -11.89 -30.96 -2.18
N ASN A 52 -11.43 -30.86 -0.94
CA ASN A 52 -10.73 -31.92 -0.22
C ASN A 52 -9.52 -32.53 -0.97
N VAL A 53 -8.86 -31.75 -1.81
CA VAL A 53 -7.64 -32.15 -2.53
C VAL A 53 -6.40 -31.61 -1.83
N TYR A 54 -5.25 -32.25 -2.08
CA TYR A 54 -4.00 -31.85 -1.46
C TYR A 54 -3.52 -30.48 -1.95
N ASN A 55 -3.19 -29.62 -0.98
CA ASN A 55 -2.57 -28.32 -1.18
C ASN A 55 -1.41 -28.14 -0.18
N PHE A 56 -0.42 -27.30 -0.54
CA PHE A 56 0.77 -27.05 0.29
C PHE A 56 1.01 -25.59 0.64
N LEU A 57 0.31 -24.66 -0.02
CA LEU A 57 0.42 -23.23 0.22
C LEU A 57 -0.99 -22.65 0.47
N PRO A 58 -1.25 -22.10 1.67
CA PRO A 58 -2.57 -21.54 1.99
C PRO A 58 -2.76 -20.16 1.36
N SER A 59 -4.01 -19.77 1.08
CA SER A 59 -4.32 -18.38 0.73
C SER A 59 -4.07 -17.44 1.91
N ILE A 60 -3.93 -16.13 1.61
CA ILE A 60 -3.79 -15.11 2.65
C ILE A 60 -5.03 -15.10 3.54
N SER A 61 -6.21 -15.10 2.96
CA SER A 61 -7.48 -15.11 3.70
C SER A 61 -7.62 -16.32 4.61
N ALA A 62 -7.21 -17.52 4.16
CA ALA A 62 -7.21 -18.72 5.01
C ALA A 62 -6.22 -18.57 6.18
N SER A 63 -5.03 -18.02 5.93
CA SER A 63 -3.99 -17.85 6.95
C SER A 63 -4.35 -16.85 8.05
N ILE A 64 -5.16 -15.82 7.74
CA ILE A 64 -5.46 -14.72 8.67
C ILE A 64 -6.89 -14.74 9.21
N GLY A 65 -7.83 -15.38 8.51
CA GLY A 65 -9.25 -15.29 8.82
C GLY A 65 -9.66 -16.08 10.07
N ASN A 66 -9.18 -17.33 10.19
CA ASN A 66 -9.67 -18.32 11.15
C ASN A 66 -8.88 -18.43 12.45
N PHE A 67 -7.62 -18.04 12.42
CA PHE A 67 -6.67 -18.38 13.47
C PHE A 67 -6.29 -17.20 14.34
N THR A 68 -6.08 -17.46 15.63
CA THR A 68 -5.44 -16.54 16.57
C THR A 68 -4.06 -17.08 16.93
N PRO A 69 -3.00 -16.22 17.02
CA PRO A 69 -2.99 -14.76 17.02
C PRO A 69 -2.96 -14.08 15.64
N GLN A 70 -2.94 -14.84 14.53
CA GLN A 70 -2.71 -14.34 13.17
C GLN A 70 -3.69 -13.22 12.79
N ARG A 71 -4.99 -13.38 13.11
CA ARG A 71 -6.02 -12.36 12.89
C ARG A 71 -5.66 -11.02 13.52
N TYR A 72 -5.13 -11.02 14.74
CA TYR A 72 -4.73 -9.79 15.44
C TYR A 72 -3.45 -9.20 14.89
N ILE A 73 -2.45 -10.03 14.58
CA ILE A 73 -1.18 -9.61 13.96
C ILE A 73 -1.48 -8.86 12.66
N TRP A 74 -2.32 -9.45 11.80
CA TRP A 74 -2.70 -8.84 10.53
C TRP A 74 -3.44 -7.52 10.70
N ARG A 75 -4.47 -7.48 11.56
CA ARG A 75 -5.25 -6.26 11.81
C ARG A 75 -4.39 -5.11 12.33
N ILE A 76 -3.45 -5.38 13.24
CA ILE A 76 -2.52 -4.38 13.76
C ILE A 76 -1.56 -3.93 12.65
N ALA A 77 -0.99 -4.85 11.90
CA ALA A 77 -0.06 -4.55 10.81
C ALA A 77 -0.71 -3.65 9.74
N VAL A 78 -1.96 -3.94 9.35
CA VAL A 78 -2.71 -3.12 8.39
C VAL A 78 -3.10 -1.76 8.99
N ALA A 79 -3.50 -1.67 10.25
CA ALA A 79 -3.80 -0.40 10.90
C ALA A 79 -2.57 0.54 10.91
N LEU A 80 -1.40 0.00 11.25
CA LEU A 80 -0.13 0.73 11.24
C LEU A 80 0.32 1.12 9.81
N HIS A 81 -0.12 0.41 8.79
CA HIS A 81 0.15 0.70 7.40
C HIS A 81 -0.77 1.77 6.83
N VAL A 82 -2.08 1.65 7.05
CA VAL A 82 -3.11 2.51 6.42
C VAL A 82 -2.98 3.97 6.85
N THR A 83 -2.78 4.23 8.14
CA THR A 83 -2.73 5.59 8.68
C THR A 83 -1.63 6.45 8.05
N PRO A 84 -0.35 6.02 8.00
CA PRO A 84 0.68 6.80 7.32
C PRO A 84 0.49 6.84 5.80
N ARG A 85 -0.13 5.84 5.17
CA ARG A 85 -0.43 5.88 3.73
C ARG A 85 -1.40 6.99 3.36
N ILE A 86 -2.37 7.30 4.21
CA ILE A 86 -3.25 8.46 4.00
C ILE A 86 -2.41 9.75 3.99
N LEU A 87 -1.47 9.91 4.93
CA LEU A 87 -0.55 11.04 4.93
C LEU A 87 0.26 11.11 3.63
N PHE A 88 0.84 10.00 3.18
CA PHE A 88 1.59 9.94 1.91
C PHE A 88 0.72 10.29 0.71
N ALA A 89 -0.53 9.86 0.66
CA ALA A 89 -1.46 10.22 -0.41
C ALA A 89 -1.72 11.73 -0.48
N VAL A 90 -1.90 12.39 0.67
CA VAL A 90 -2.08 13.84 0.77
C VAL A 90 -0.79 14.57 0.39
N LEU A 91 0.37 14.11 0.87
CA LEU A 91 1.67 14.69 0.53
C LEU A 91 1.96 14.55 -0.98
N TRP A 92 1.66 13.41 -1.58
CA TRP A 92 1.77 13.16 -3.01
C TRP A 92 0.90 14.14 -3.83
N TYR A 93 -0.36 14.29 -3.44
CA TYR A 93 -1.26 15.27 -4.05
C TYR A 93 -0.73 16.70 -3.93
N THR A 94 -0.27 17.10 -2.75
CA THR A 94 0.28 18.43 -2.50
C THR A 94 1.53 18.68 -3.32
N TRP A 95 2.41 17.69 -3.43
CA TRP A 95 3.62 17.76 -4.24
C TRP A 95 3.33 17.95 -5.73
N HIS A 96 2.31 17.26 -6.28
CA HIS A 96 1.87 17.49 -7.66
C HIS A 96 1.21 18.85 -7.84
N ARG A 97 0.54 19.37 -6.83
CA ARG A 97 -0.07 20.72 -6.84
C ARG A 97 0.99 21.83 -6.89
N GLN A 98 2.16 21.62 -6.32
CA GLN A 98 3.29 22.57 -6.36
C GLN A 98 3.99 22.65 -7.73
N ASP A 99 3.73 21.72 -8.63
CA ASP A 99 4.18 21.80 -10.03
C ASP A 99 3.34 22.85 -10.78
N LEU A 100 3.70 24.12 -10.61
CA LEU A 100 2.95 25.28 -11.14
C LEU A 100 2.79 25.22 -12.66
N HIS A 101 3.79 24.69 -13.39
CA HIS A 101 3.73 24.60 -14.84
C HIS A 101 2.61 23.64 -15.29
N ASN A 102 2.60 22.41 -14.79
CA ASN A 102 1.57 21.45 -15.15
C ASN A 102 0.21 21.77 -14.48
N TRP A 103 0.23 22.34 -13.28
CA TRP A 103 -0.98 22.65 -12.54
C TRP A 103 -1.78 23.81 -13.14
N SER A 104 -1.10 24.89 -13.58
CA SER A 104 -1.78 26.08 -14.13
C SER A 104 -2.23 25.87 -15.57
N SER A 105 -1.41 25.23 -16.40
CA SER A 105 -1.64 25.11 -17.84
C SER A 105 -2.49 23.90 -18.26
N ASN A 106 -2.66 22.89 -17.37
CA ASN A 106 -3.31 21.63 -17.79
C ASN A 106 -4.46 21.21 -16.84
N PRO A 107 -5.74 21.53 -17.19
CA PRO A 107 -6.90 21.10 -16.42
C PRO A 107 -6.99 19.58 -16.22
N SER A 108 -6.63 18.81 -17.24
CA SER A 108 -6.64 17.33 -17.17
C SER A 108 -5.64 16.79 -16.16
N TYR A 109 -4.50 17.46 -15.98
CA TYR A 109 -3.51 17.09 -14.93
C TYR A 109 -4.08 17.30 -13.53
N ARG A 110 -4.77 18.42 -13.28
CA ARG A 110 -5.44 18.69 -11.99
C ARG A 110 -6.50 17.67 -11.66
N THR A 111 -7.31 17.32 -12.66
CA THR A 111 -8.35 16.28 -12.49
C THR A 111 -7.71 14.93 -12.19
N LEU A 112 -6.66 14.55 -12.92
CA LEU A 112 -5.96 13.30 -12.69
C LEU A 112 -5.34 13.22 -11.29
N CYS A 113 -4.79 14.32 -10.75
CA CYS A 113 -4.27 14.36 -9.37
C CYS A 113 -5.37 14.13 -8.32
N ARG A 114 -6.55 14.74 -8.51
CA ARG A 114 -7.71 14.57 -7.60
C ARG A 114 -8.25 13.14 -7.65
N VAL A 115 -8.38 12.61 -8.85
CA VAL A 115 -8.88 11.25 -9.08
C VAL A 115 -7.89 10.22 -8.51
N ASN A 116 -6.58 10.42 -8.67
CA ASN A 116 -5.54 9.57 -8.09
C ASN A 116 -5.64 9.54 -6.56
N LEU A 117 -5.81 10.69 -5.91
CA LEU A 117 -6.04 10.75 -4.46
C LEU A 117 -7.32 9.99 -4.07
N GLY A 118 -8.42 10.18 -4.82
CA GLY A 118 -9.67 9.46 -4.60
C GLY A 118 -9.51 7.95 -4.71
N PHE A 119 -8.83 7.46 -5.75
CA PHE A 119 -8.55 6.03 -5.91
C PHE A 119 -7.69 5.46 -4.79
N CYS A 120 -6.67 6.20 -4.33
CA CYS A 120 -5.86 5.78 -3.20
C CYS A 120 -6.69 5.64 -1.91
N LEU A 121 -7.56 6.61 -1.61
CA LEU A 121 -8.41 6.56 -0.43
C LEU A 121 -9.44 5.42 -0.50
N MET A 122 -10.02 5.15 -1.68
CA MET A 122 -10.92 4.02 -1.89
C MET A 122 -10.19 2.69 -1.77
N GLU A 123 -8.98 2.54 -2.33
CA GLU A 123 -8.13 1.37 -2.15
C GLU A 123 -7.90 1.08 -0.66
N LEU A 124 -7.52 2.11 0.12
CA LEU A 124 -7.28 1.98 1.56
C LEU A 124 -8.55 1.63 2.35
N SER A 125 -9.69 2.22 1.98
CA SER A 125 -10.97 1.92 2.62
C SER A 125 -11.38 0.47 2.38
N CYS A 126 -11.21 -0.04 1.15
CA CYS A 126 -11.47 -1.42 0.82
C CYS A 126 -10.50 -2.39 1.51
N LEU A 127 -9.22 -2.01 1.65
CA LEU A 127 -8.23 -2.79 2.40
C LEU A 127 -8.62 -2.90 3.88
N VAL A 128 -9.12 -1.83 4.50
CA VAL A 128 -9.64 -1.86 5.87
C VAL A 128 -10.85 -2.79 5.96
N GLY A 129 -11.84 -2.65 5.06
CA GLY A 129 -13.00 -3.53 5.00
C GLY A 129 -12.61 -5.01 4.89
N LEU A 130 -11.73 -5.32 3.93
CA LEU A 130 -11.18 -6.65 3.70
C LEU A 130 -10.45 -7.23 4.93
N THR A 131 -9.77 -6.37 5.70
CA THR A 131 -8.98 -6.78 6.87
C THR A 131 -9.87 -7.03 8.11
N TYR A 132 -10.88 -6.21 8.32
CA TYR A 132 -11.70 -6.28 9.53
C TYR A 132 -12.91 -7.19 9.40
N VAL A 133 -13.40 -7.40 8.17
CA VAL A 133 -14.42 -8.42 7.86
C VAL A 133 -13.72 -9.61 7.21
N SER A 134 -13.49 -10.67 7.98
CA SER A 134 -12.84 -11.87 7.46
C SER A 134 -13.82 -12.70 6.60
N SER A 135 -13.28 -13.58 5.76
CA SER A 135 -14.07 -14.51 4.94
C SER A 135 -14.98 -15.43 5.78
N ASN A 136 -14.66 -15.61 7.06
CA ASN A 136 -15.48 -16.39 7.98
C ASN A 136 -16.54 -15.57 8.71
N ASP A 137 -16.30 -14.26 8.90
CA ASP A 137 -17.30 -13.38 9.52
C ASP A 137 -18.45 -13.11 8.52
N ASP A 138 -18.13 -12.71 7.28
CA ASP A 138 -19.07 -12.53 6.18
C ASP A 138 -18.32 -12.65 4.83
N TYR A 139 -18.50 -13.80 4.16
CA TYR A 139 -17.84 -14.07 2.89
C TYR A 139 -18.22 -13.07 1.79
N SER A 140 -19.52 -12.70 1.71
CA SER A 140 -20.02 -11.81 0.64
C SER A 140 -19.45 -10.39 0.76
N ILE A 141 -19.35 -9.86 1.99
CA ILE A 141 -18.74 -8.54 2.24
C ILE A 141 -17.24 -8.60 1.98
N HIS A 142 -16.56 -9.65 2.47
CA HIS A 142 -15.13 -9.86 2.27
C HIS A 142 -14.76 -9.93 0.78
N GLU A 143 -15.48 -10.72 0.00
CA GLU A 143 -15.28 -10.86 -1.43
C GLU A 143 -15.48 -9.53 -2.17
N LYS A 144 -16.54 -8.78 -1.86
CA LYS A 144 -16.79 -7.46 -2.46
C LYS A 144 -15.66 -6.47 -2.11
N CYS A 145 -15.23 -6.43 -0.84
CA CYS A 145 -14.11 -5.59 -0.42
C CYS A 145 -12.83 -5.97 -1.17
N PHE A 146 -12.58 -7.27 -1.39
CA PHE A 146 -11.43 -7.74 -2.16
C PHE A 146 -11.50 -7.29 -3.63
N ILE A 147 -12.64 -7.48 -4.28
CA ILE A 147 -12.84 -7.07 -5.69
C ILE A 147 -12.64 -5.56 -5.85
N PHE A 148 -13.27 -4.75 -4.98
CA PHE A 148 -13.11 -3.31 -5.04
C PHE A 148 -11.70 -2.85 -4.68
N PHE A 149 -11.03 -3.51 -3.73
CA PHE A 149 -9.61 -3.27 -3.44
C PHE A 149 -8.75 -3.44 -4.70
N VAL A 150 -8.90 -4.55 -5.41
CA VAL A 150 -8.15 -4.83 -6.63
C VAL A 150 -8.44 -3.79 -7.72
N ILE A 151 -9.71 -3.44 -7.93
CA ILE A 151 -10.11 -2.43 -8.93
C ILE A 151 -9.48 -1.07 -8.61
N PHE A 152 -9.62 -0.60 -7.37
CA PHE A 152 -9.07 0.71 -6.98
C PHE A 152 -7.56 0.72 -6.92
N ALA A 153 -6.90 -0.40 -6.60
CA ALA A 153 -5.45 -0.53 -6.67
C ALA A 153 -4.95 -0.40 -8.12
N VAL A 154 -5.59 -1.08 -9.08
CA VAL A 154 -5.27 -0.93 -10.52
C VAL A 154 -5.44 0.51 -10.97
N LEU A 155 -6.58 1.14 -10.67
CA LEU A 155 -6.87 2.53 -11.05
C LEU A 155 -5.89 3.52 -10.42
N HIS A 156 -5.53 3.31 -9.16
CA HIS A 156 -4.54 4.13 -8.45
C HIS A 156 -3.14 3.96 -9.07
N MET A 157 -2.69 2.73 -9.34
CA MET A 157 -1.39 2.47 -9.95
C MET A 157 -1.29 3.07 -11.36
N ILE A 158 -2.32 2.89 -12.22
CA ILE A 158 -2.36 3.49 -13.56
C ILE A 158 -2.28 5.01 -13.47
N SER A 159 -3.14 5.63 -12.67
CA SER A 159 -3.17 7.09 -12.53
C SER A 159 -1.86 7.65 -11.98
N THR A 160 -1.20 6.93 -11.06
CA THR A 160 0.12 7.28 -10.53
C THR A 160 1.20 7.20 -11.63
N CYS A 161 1.23 6.14 -12.43
CA CYS A 161 2.15 6.01 -13.56
C CYS A 161 1.93 7.13 -14.60
N CYS A 162 0.67 7.46 -14.90
CA CYS A 162 0.33 8.57 -15.80
C CYS A 162 0.81 9.93 -15.27
N LEU A 163 0.68 10.18 -13.97
CA LEU A 163 1.17 11.41 -13.32
C LEU A 163 2.70 11.49 -13.37
N CYS A 164 3.40 10.39 -13.04
CA CYS A 164 4.86 10.33 -13.16
C CYS A 164 5.34 10.59 -14.59
N HIS A 165 4.69 10.00 -15.58
CA HIS A 165 5.01 10.20 -16.99
C HIS A 165 4.84 11.66 -17.42
N LYS A 166 3.75 12.31 -17.01
CA LYS A 166 3.48 13.72 -17.36
C LYS A 166 4.46 14.70 -16.72
N ARG A 167 4.94 14.40 -15.52
CA ARG A 167 5.84 15.30 -14.79
C ARG A 167 7.25 15.36 -15.36
N LYS A 168 7.73 14.33 -16.06
CA LYS A 168 9.05 14.27 -16.75
C LYS A 168 10.26 14.71 -15.91
N ALA A 169 10.22 14.53 -14.60
CA ALA A 169 11.35 14.92 -13.75
C ALA A 169 12.50 13.91 -13.89
N PRO A 170 13.72 14.32 -14.29
CA PRO A 170 14.83 13.40 -14.59
C PRO A 170 15.23 12.52 -13.40
N MET A 171 15.12 13.05 -12.18
CA MET A 171 15.48 12.37 -10.95
C MET A 171 14.56 11.19 -10.60
N HIS A 172 13.36 11.12 -11.19
CA HIS A 172 12.36 10.10 -10.90
C HIS A 172 12.24 9.01 -11.98
N GLN A 173 13.14 8.97 -12.96
CA GLN A 173 13.08 7.99 -14.05
C GLN A 173 13.16 6.55 -13.53
N TYR A 174 14.04 6.26 -12.57
CA TYR A 174 14.13 4.93 -11.95
C TYR A 174 12.85 4.58 -11.18
N SER A 175 12.32 5.51 -10.39
CA SER A 175 11.08 5.30 -9.66
C SER A 175 9.92 4.97 -10.61
N TYR A 176 9.82 5.66 -11.74
CA TYR A 176 8.82 5.40 -12.78
C TYR A 176 8.95 4.01 -13.40
N GLN A 177 10.18 3.58 -13.72
CA GLN A 177 10.44 2.25 -14.28
C GLN A 177 10.05 1.14 -13.29
N TYR A 178 10.42 1.28 -12.01
CA TYR A 178 10.00 0.33 -10.97
C TYR A 178 8.47 0.29 -10.82
N LYS A 179 7.80 1.45 -10.86
CA LYS A 179 6.34 1.51 -10.81
C LYS A 179 5.70 0.76 -11.98
N LEU A 180 6.20 0.92 -13.19
CA LEU A 180 5.68 0.20 -14.37
C LEU A 180 5.89 -1.30 -14.26
N TYR A 181 7.08 -1.73 -13.84
CA TYR A 181 7.37 -3.16 -13.65
C TYR A 181 6.45 -3.78 -12.60
N LEU A 182 6.33 -3.14 -11.43
CA LEU A 182 5.50 -3.63 -10.32
C LEU A 182 4.01 -3.60 -10.68
N PHE A 183 3.55 -2.61 -11.41
CA PHE A 183 2.20 -2.57 -11.95
C PHE A 183 1.94 -3.72 -12.93
N GLY A 184 2.85 -3.99 -13.85
CA GLY A 184 2.76 -5.13 -14.76
C GLY A 184 2.71 -6.47 -14.02
N THR A 185 3.57 -6.64 -13.00
CA THR A 185 3.57 -7.84 -12.13
C THR A 185 2.26 -7.98 -11.37
N PHE A 186 1.71 -6.88 -10.83
CA PHE A 186 0.44 -6.86 -10.13
C PHE A 186 -0.72 -7.32 -11.03
N VAL A 187 -0.82 -6.75 -12.23
CA VAL A 187 -1.89 -7.10 -13.19
C VAL A 187 -1.75 -8.56 -13.66
N ALA A 188 -0.53 -9.01 -13.98
CA ALA A 188 -0.30 -10.40 -14.35
C ALA A 188 -0.69 -11.37 -13.23
N SER A 189 -0.40 -11.02 -11.98
CA SER A 189 -0.79 -11.82 -10.81
C SER A 189 -2.31 -11.90 -10.67
N ILE A 190 -3.03 -10.78 -10.86
CA ILE A 190 -4.51 -10.76 -10.81
C ILE A 190 -5.10 -11.70 -11.86
N ILE A 191 -4.64 -11.64 -13.10
CA ILE A 191 -5.13 -12.51 -14.18
C ILE A 191 -4.88 -13.97 -13.83
N SER A 192 -3.67 -14.28 -13.34
CA SER A 192 -3.27 -15.64 -12.99
C SER A 192 -4.07 -16.21 -11.83
N PHE A 193 -4.19 -15.47 -10.72
CA PHE A 193 -4.92 -15.98 -9.57
C PHE A 193 -6.43 -16.08 -9.83
N SER A 194 -7.01 -15.16 -10.60
CA SER A 194 -8.44 -15.21 -10.95
C SER A 194 -8.75 -16.47 -11.79
N TYR A 195 -7.92 -16.76 -12.78
CA TYR A 195 -8.04 -17.98 -13.58
C TYR A 195 -7.89 -19.25 -12.73
N LEU A 196 -6.88 -19.28 -11.87
CA LEU A 196 -6.60 -20.47 -11.03
C LEU A 196 -7.68 -20.69 -9.97
N PHE A 197 -8.25 -19.63 -9.43
CA PHE A 197 -9.38 -19.71 -8.48
C PHE A 197 -10.62 -20.30 -9.13
N ASP A 198 -11.00 -19.80 -10.34
CA ASP A 198 -12.11 -20.36 -11.11
C ASP A 198 -11.87 -21.82 -11.47
N ARG A 199 -10.64 -22.16 -11.91
CA ARG A 199 -10.24 -23.52 -12.24
C ARG A 199 -10.32 -24.46 -11.03
N HIS A 200 -9.82 -24.04 -9.85
CA HIS A 200 -9.92 -24.83 -8.63
C HIS A 200 -11.38 -25.09 -8.25
N ASN A 201 -12.21 -24.07 -8.31
CA ASN A 201 -13.62 -24.20 -7.93
C ASN A 201 -14.44 -25.12 -8.89
N ARG A 202 -14.06 -25.18 -10.17
CA ARG A 202 -14.78 -26.01 -11.17
C ARG A 202 -14.28 -27.45 -11.25
N TYR A 203 -12.98 -27.66 -11.10
CA TYR A 203 -12.38 -28.95 -11.41
C TYR A 203 -11.79 -29.67 -10.20
N CYS A 204 -11.63 -29.00 -9.06
CA CYS A 204 -11.07 -29.56 -7.85
C CYS A 204 -9.71 -30.29 -8.07
N GLU A 205 -8.86 -29.74 -8.92
CA GLU A 205 -7.54 -30.33 -9.20
C GLU A 205 -6.59 -30.12 -8.01
N PRO A 206 -5.78 -31.12 -7.65
CA PRO A 206 -4.78 -30.97 -6.59
C PRO A 206 -3.73 -29.90 -6.97
N TYR A 207 -3.17 -29.23 -5.98
CA TYR A 207 -2.15 -28.17 -6.10
C TYR A 207 -2.60 -26.87 -6.76
N VAL A 208 -3.69 -26.82 -7.51
CA VAL A 208 -4.14 -25.61 -8.22
C VAL A 208 -4.41 -24.47 -7.24
N TYR A 209 -4.99 -24.79 -6.08
CA TYR A 209 -5.20 -23.78 -5.02
C TYR A 209 -3.88 -23.25 -4.45
N SER A 210 -2.85 -24.06 -4.34
CA SER A 210 -1.54 -23.60 -3.88
C SER A 210 -0.86 -22.67 -4.91
N VAL A 211 -1.04 -22.93 -6.20
CA VAL A 211 -0.55 -22.03 -7.26
C VAL A 211 -1.36 -20.73 -7.28
N PHE A 212 -2.66 -20.79 -7.06
CA PHE A 212 -3.50 -19.61 -6.82
C PHE A 212 -2.97 -18.76 -5.66
N ALA A 213 -2.70 -19.38 -4.50
CA ALA A 213 -2.16 -18.70 -3.33
C ALA A 213 -0.79 -18.04 -3.61
N PHE A 214 0.08 -18.68 -4.40
CA PHE A 214 1.35 -18.08 -4.82
C PHE A 214 1.14 -16.77 -5.60
N PHE A 215 0.21 -16.75 -6.57
CA PHE A 215 -0.07 -15.53 -7.32
C PHE A 215 -0.81 -14.48 -6.48
N GLU A 216 -1.62 -14.89 -5.51
CA GLU A 216 -2.20 -13.98 -4.50
C GLU A 216 -1.08 -13.30 -3.68
N TYR A 217 -0.06 -14.06 -3.25
CA TYR A 217 1.11 -13.52 -2.55
C TYR A 217 1.88 -12.53 -3.43
N LEU A 218 2.14 -12.90 -4.69
CA LEU A 218 2.83 -12.03 -5.62
C LEU A 218 2.06 -10.73 -5.88
N CYS A 219 0.73 -10.80 -5.94
CA CYS A 219 -0.15 -9.65 -6.04
C CYS A 219 0.01 -8.70 -4.84
N VAL A 220 -0.06 -9.22 -3.61
CA VAL A 220 0.08 -8.41 -2.39
C VAL A 220 1.48 -7.82 -2.26
N VAL A 221 2.53 -8.62 -2.51
CA VAL A 221 3.93 -8.14 -2.44
C VAL A 221 4.19 -7.06 -3.49
N SER A 222 3.71 -7.22 -4.72
CA SER A 222 3.87 -6.21 -5.77
C SER A 222 3.10 -4.91 -5.47
N ASN A 223 1.92 -5.01 -4.84
CA ASN A 223 1.18 -3.83 -4.34
C ASN A 223 1.97 -3.09 -3.27
N ILE A 224 2.46 -3.79 -2.23
CA ILE A 224 3.28 -3.20 -1.17
C ILE A 224 4.54 -2.56 -1.77
N ALA A 225 5.24 -3.27 -2.66
CA ALA A 225 6.45 -2.78 -3.31
C ALA A 225 6.18 -1.54 -4.17
N PHE A 226 5.05 -1.49 -4.89
CA PHE A 226 4.65 -0.31 -5.66
C PHE A 226 4.53 0.93 -4.76
N HIS A 227 3.85 0.81 -3.65
CA HIS A 227 3.71 1.92 -2.69
C HIS A 227 5.03 2.27 -2.01
N THR A 228 5.92 1.29 -1.83
CA THR A 228 7.27 1.51 -1.29
C THR A 228 8.14 2.36 -2.22
N THR A 229 7.87 2.39 -3.53
CA THR A 229 8.61 3.25 -4.46
C THR A 229 8.54 4.74 -4.14
N ILE A 230 7.60 5.17 -3.29
CA ILE A 230 7.54 6.56 -2.78
C ILE A 230 8.83 6.99 -2.07
N ILE A 231 9.59 6.05 -1.53
CA ILE A 231 10.91 6.29 -0.91
C ILE A 231 11.89 6.95 -1.89
N LEU A 232 11.77 6.59 -3.18
CA LEU A 232 12.59 7.16 -4.25
C LEU A 232 12.12 8.57 -4.62
N ASP A 233 10.82 8.85 -4.43
CA ASP A 233 10.23 10.14 -4.79
C ASP A 233 10.41 11.19 -3.68
N VAL A 234 10.46 10.77 -2.40
CA VAL A 234 10.55 11.66 -1.22
C VAL A 234 11.92 11.63 -0.55
N ARG A 235 12.96 11.23 -1.28
CA ARG A 235 14.29 10.96 -0.73
C ARG A 235 14.84 12.10 0.12
N ASP A 236 14.63 13.34 -0.31
CA ASP A 236 15.19 14.54 0.30
C ASP A 236 14.15 15.37 1.08
N HIS A 237 12.97 14.77 1.37
CA HIS A 237 11.88 15.44 2.06
C HIS A 237 11.77 14.97 3.51
N ALA A 238 11.44 15.92 4.39
CA ALA A 238 11.15 15.65 5.80
C ALA A 238 9.87 16.40 6.22
N VAL A 239 9.15 15.86 7.18
CA VAL A 239 8.07 16.55 7.87
C VAL A 239 8.65 17.21 9.11
N ILE A 240 8.44 18.52 9.23
CA ILE A 240 8.83 19.30 10.40
C ILE A 240 7.57 19.70 11.13
N ILE A 241 7.44 19.26 12.37
CA ILE A 241 6.35 19.66 13.27
C ILE A 241 6.91 20.70 14.22
N THR A 242 6.31 21.90 14.23
CA THR A 242 6.68 22.99 15.13
C THR A 242 5.45 23.50 15.89
N ASN A 243 5.63 23.93 17.11
CA ASN A 243 4.58 24.50 17.97
C ASN A 243 4.50 26.03 17.94
N SER A 244 5.32 26.69 17.11
CA SER A 244 5.34 28.14 16.97
C SER A 244 5.22 28.56 15.49
N GLN A 245 4.75 29.79 15.23
CA GLN A 245 4.98 30.41 13.93
C GLN A 245 6.49 30.58 13.77
N VAL A 246 7.05 29.81 12.84
CA VAL A 246 8.47 29.89 12.51
C VAL A 246 8.64 30.99 11.48
N ASP A 247 9.48 32.01 11.77
CA ASP A 247 9.89 32.96 10.76
C ASP A 247 10.51 32.20 9.57
N GLU A 248 10.13 32.58 8.34
CA GLU A 248 10.62 31.93 7.10
C GLU A 248 12.16 31.88 7.05
N ASP A 249 12.84 32.85 7.63
CA ASP A 249 14.30 32.92 7.69
C ASP A 249 14.90 31.81 8.56
N VAL A 250 14.22 31.39 9.62
CA VAL A 250 14.63 30.28 10.47
C VAL A 250 14.40 28.95 9.74
N LEU A 251 13.29 28.82 9.01
CA LEU A 251 12.98 27.64 8.23
C LEU A 251 14.01 27.43 7.10
N ASN A 252 14.39 28.49 6.39
CA ASN A 252 15.37 28.47 5.32
C ASN A 252 16.77 28.09 5.83
N GLY A 253 17.14 28.50 7.06
CA GLY A 253 18.38 28.11 7.70
C GLY A 253 18.46 26.61 8.03
N TYR A 254 17.33 25.94 8.29
CA TYR A 254 17.28 24.48 8.55
C TYR A 254 17.18 23.64 7.28
N LEU A 255 16.76 24.21 6.17
CA LEU A 255 16.70 23.53 4.86
C LEU A 255 18.03 23.55 4.11
N ALA A 256 18.99 24.36 4.56
CA ALA A 256 20.31 24.53 3.94
C ALA A 256 21.35 23.49 4.44
N TYR A 257 20.99 22.58 5.34
CA TYR A 257 21.76 21.44 5.84
C TYR A 257 21.00 20.13 5.59
#